data_ad61084dab6a2b850112c98188713649
#
_entry.id   ad61084dab6a2b850112c98188713649
#
_cell.length_a   1.000
_cell.length_b   1.000
_cell.length_c   1.000
_cell.angle_alpha   90.00
_cell.angle_beta   90.00
_cell.angle_gamma   90.00
#
_symmetry.space_group_name_H-M   'P 1'
#
loop_
_entity.id
_entity.type
_entity.pdbx_description
1 polymer ?
#
loop_
_entity_poly.entity_id
_entity_poly.type
_entity_poly.pdbx_seq_one_letter_code
_entity_poly.pdbx_strand_id
1 'polypeptide(L)'
;MGGAGLTGWPAVRGRPTETGRSSTTMPGMWWVVGATLVVALLATYLVWTAGRVERLQDRAELAARALDAHLLRRAATAAVLAERRHGAELYAAARVALEVRPDEREAAENDLTRQLRASQLDPDDPDTEAVIAASRRLALARQVHTDLVRGARSARGRPLVRLMRMGRRRPWPQYFDIDDPTLAAPEDILADRPGT
;
A
#
# COMPACT_ATOMS: atom_id res chain seq x y z
N MET A 1 -71.94 31.88 90.35
CA MET A 1 -70.80 32.82 90.26
C MET A 1 -69.69 32.13 89.52
N GLY A 2 -69.46 32.42 88.43
CA GLY A 2 -68.87 33.39 87.66
C GLY A 2 -67.76 32.74 86.86
N GLY A 3 -67.74 32.99 85.66
CA GLY A 3 -66.76 33.45 84.79
C GLY A 3 -66.30 32.44 83.69
N ALA A 4 -66.72 32.76 82.61
CA ALA A 4 -66.14 33.26 81.40
C ALA A 4 -65.03 32.39 80.78
N GLY A 5 -65.39 31.84 79.64
CA GLY A 5 -64.58 31.21 78.65
C GLY A 5 -63.68 32.15 77.90
N LEU A 6 -62.68 31.71 77.33
CA LEU A 6 -61.96 32.39 76.30
C LEU A 6 -61.68 31.43 75.16
N THR A 7 -62.17 31.86 74.06
CA THR A 7 -62.01 31.35 72.71
C THR A 7 -60.55 31.17 72.32
N GLY A 8 -60.17 29.93 72.03
CA GLY A 8 -58.91 29.63 71.42
C GLY A 8 -59.04 29.68 69.90
N TRP A 9 -58.31 30.60 69.32
CA TRP A 9 -58.13 30.75 67.87
C TRP A 9 -57.27 29.66 67.30
N PRO A 10 -57.66 28.97 66.23
CA PRO A 10 -56.80 27.97 65.60
C PRO A 10 -55.66 28.62 64.88
N ALA A 11 -54.46 28.25 65.23
CA ALA A 11 -53.24 28.63 64.55
C ALA A 11 -53.25 28.05 63.10
N VAL A 12 -53.27 28.97 62.18
CA VAL A 12 -52.99 28.67 60.74
C VAL A 12 -51.57 28.17 60.63
N ARG A 13 -51.40 26.87 60.50
CA ARG A 13 -50.13 26.28 60.13
C ARG A 13 -49.87 26.60 58.64
N GLY A 14 -48.99 27.54 58.39
CA GLY A 14 -48.42 27.79 57.06
C GLY A 14 -47.74 26.54 56.52
N ARG A 15 -48.25 26.02 55.42
CA ARG A 15 -47.55 25.00 54.63
C ARG A 15 -46.22 25.62 54.09
N PRO A 16 -45.08 24.99 54.31
CA PRO A 16 -43.92 25.34 53.58
C PRO A 16 -44.18 25.01 52.10
N THR A 17 -44.20 25.98 51.26
CA THR A 17 -44.10 25.83 49.79
C THR A 17 -42.72 25.29 49.51
N GLU A 18 -42.60 23.99 49.44
CA GLU A 18 -41.46 23.33 48.79
C GLU A 18 -41.51 23.73 47.32
N THR A 19 -40.84 24.80 46.96
CA THR A 19 -40.36 25.02 45.64
C THR A 19 -39.29 23.98 45.36
N GLY A 20 -39.75 22.74 45.14
CA GLY A 20 -38.98 21.68 44.59
C GLY A 20 -38.51 22.10 43.18
N ARG A 21 -37.36 22.77 43.17
CA ARG A 21 -36.60 22.92 41.94
C ARG A 21 -36.16 21.53 41.53
N SER A 22 -37.05 20.82 40.85
CA SER A 22 -36.70 19.61 40.14
C SER A 22 -35.70 19.98 39.04
N SER A 23 -34.43 20.05 39.41
CA SER A 23 -33.32 19.91 38.48
C SER A 23 -33.37 18.48 37.95
N THR A 24 -34.29 18.25 37.02
CA THR A 24 -34.29 17.07 36.19
C THR A 24 -33.05 17.19 35.26
N THR A 25 -31.89 17.02 35.84
CA THR A 25 -30.69 16.65 35.09
C THR A 25 -31.02 15.28 34.50
N MET A 26 -31.50 15.27 33.25
CA MET A 26 -31.77 14.05 32.51
C MET A 26 -30.44 13.32 32.33
N PRO A 27 -30.13 12.26 33.11
CA PRO A 27 -28.88 11.52 32.94
C PRO A 27 -28.80 10.87 31.57
N GLY A 28 -29.94 10.71 30.86
CA GLY A 28 -30.01 10.16 29.53
C GLY A 28 -29.42 11.04 28.42
N MET A 29 -29.49 12.38 28.58
CA MET A 29 -29.02 13.30 27.51
C MET A 29 -27.51 13.27 27.35
N TRP A 30 -26.74 13.19 28.42
CA TRP A 30 -25.28 13.09 28.38
C TRP A 30 -24.80 11.76 27.75
N TRP A 31 -25.51 10.67 27.99
CA TRP A 31 -25.25 9.38 27.35
C TRP A 31 -25.50 9.44 25.86
N VAL A 32 -26.55 10.09 25.40
CA VAL A 32 -26.83 10.28 23.96
C VAL A 32 -25.75 11.13 23.31
N VAL A 33 -25.36 12.23 23.93
CA VAL A 33 -24.27 13.10 23.42
C VAL A 33 -22.95 12.30 23.38
N GLY A 34 -22.63 11.59 24.45
CA GLY A 34 -21.42 10.75 24.51
C GLY A 34 -21.42 9.64 23.44
N ALA A 35 -22.53 8.95 23.29
CA ALA A 35 -22.68 7.90 22.26
C ALA A 35 -22.56 8.48 20.85
N THR A 36 -23.20 9.62 20.57
CA THR A 36 -23.11 10.30 19.28
C THR A 36 -21.66 10.72 18.95
N LEU A 37 -20.96 11.26 19.95
CA LEU A 37 -19.55 11.65 19.79
C LEU A 37 -18.66 10.42 19.46
N VAL A 38 -18.84 9.33 20.19
CA VAL A 38 -18.11 8.07 19.95
C VAL A 38 -18.38 7.55 18.55
N VAL A 39 -19.66 7.52 18.12
CA VAL A 39 -20.03 7.09 16.77
C VAL A 39 -19.41 8.00 15.70
N ALA A 40 -19.44 9.31 15.89
CA ALA A 40 -18.83 10.27 14.97
C ALA A 40 -17.31 10.11 14.87
N LEU A 41 -16.61 9.92 16.00
CA LEU A 41 -15.17 9.65 16.01
C LEU A 41 -14.83 8.33 15.33
N LEU A 42 -15.61 7.28 15.59
CA LEU A 42 -15.44 5.99 14.96
C LEU A 42 -15.67 6.07 13.45
N ALA A 43 -16.73 6.74 13.01
CA ALA A 43 -17.01 6.95 11.60
C ALA A 43 -15.88 7.70 10.90
N THR A 44 -15.38 8.80 11.51
CA THR A 44 -14.25 9.57 10.99
C THR A 44 -12.99 8.72 10.89
N TYR A 45 -12.69 7.94 11.92
CA TYR A 45 -11.55 7.01 11.91
C TYR A 45 -11.66 5.95 10.81
N LEU A 46 -12.86 5.41 10.59
CA LEU A 46 -13.12 4.41 9.54
C LEU A 46 -12.94 5.01 8.15
N VAL A 47 -13.49 6.21 7.90
CA VAL A 47 -13.33 6.92 6.62
C VAL A 47 -11.85 7.23 6.36
N TRP A 48 -11.14 7.72 7.37
CA TRP A 48 -9.70 8.00 7.25
C TRP A 48 -8.89 6.73 6.96
N THR A 49 -9.21 5.62 7.64
CA THR A 49 -8.53 4.33 7.44
C THR A 49 -8.82 3.78 6.05
N ALA A 50 -10.09 3.85 5.57
CA ALA A 50 -10.46 3.42 4.22
C ALA A 50 -9.67 4.19 3.16
N GLY A 51 -9.63 5.51 3.23
CA GLY A 51 -8.87 6.34 2.31
C GLY A 51 -7.35 6.10 2.36
N ARG A 52 -6.82 5.68 3.52
CA ARG A 52 -5.41 5.26 3.62
C ARG A 52 -5.14 3.96 2.87
N VAL A 53 -6.02 2.96 3.02
CA VAL A 53 -5.90 1.66 2.33
C VAL A 53 -5.99 1.85 0.81
N GLU A 54 -6.94 2.65 0.33
CA GLU A 54 -7.08 2.95 -1.10
C GLU A 54 -5.82 3.59 -1.66
N ARG A 55 -5.30 4.64 -1.02
CA ARG A 55 -4.06 5.30 -1.46
C ARG A 55 -2.85 4.37 -1.53
N LEU A 56 -2.74 3.41 -0.61
CA LEU A 56 -1.66 2.42 -0.65
C LEU A 56 -1.83 1.44 -1.82
N GLN A 57 -3.05 1.08 -2.15
CA GLN A 57 -3.34 0.25 -3.32
C GLN A 57 -3.06 0.97 -4.63
N ASP A 58 -3.50 2.22 -4.76
CA ASP A 58 -3.23 3.04 -5.94
C ASP A 58 -1.72 3.20 -6.18
N ARG A 59 -0.94 3.40 -5.11
CA ARG A 59 0.53 3.46 -5.20
C ARG A 59 1.14 2.13 -5.62
N ALA A 60 0.64 1.01 -5.12
CA ALA A 60 1.12 -0.31 -5.53
C ALA A 60 0.79 -0.60 -7.01
N GLU A 61 -0.40 -0.20 -7.49
CA GLU A 61 -0.78 -0.33 -8.90
C GLU A 61 0.08 0.57 -9.81
N LEU A 62 0.37 1.80 -9.38
CA LEU A 62 1.26 2.70 -10.13
C LEU A 62 2.68 2.14 -10.20
N ALA A 63 3.17 1.57 -9.10
CA ALA A 63 4.49 0.93 -9.07
C ALA A 63 4.53 -0.33 -9.95
N ALA A 64 3.45 -1.11 -10.03
CA ALA A 64 3.34 -2.24 -10.94
C ALA A 64 3.45 -1.82 -12.41
N ARG A 65 2.77 -0.74 -12.80
CA ARG A 65 2.86 -0.19 -14.16
C ARG A 65 4.26 0.36 -14.46
N ALA A 66 4.90 1.02 -13.48
CA ALA A 66 6.27 1.50 -13.64
C ALA A 66 7.26 0.34 -13.80
N LEU A 67 7.09 -0.73 -13.01
CA LEU A 67 7.88 -1.96 -13.13
C LEU A 67 7.73 -2.56 -14.52
N ASP A 68 6.50 -2.67 -15.02
CA ASP A 68 6.19 -3.17 -16.37
C ASP A 68 6.90 -2.37 -17.47
N ALA A 69 6.89 -1.04 -17.37
CA ALA A 69 7.62 -0.18 -18.30
C ALA A 69 9.14 -0.41 -18.25
N HIS A 70 9.72 -0.68 -17.07
CA HIS A 70 11.15 -1.00 -16.95
C HIS A 70 11.49 -2.39 -17.51
N LEU A 71 10.61 -3.39 -17.36
CA LEU A 71 10.75 -4.71 -17.98
C LEU A 71 10.78 -4.59 -19.49
N LEU A 72 9.78 -3.93 -20.08
CA LEU A 72 9.74 -3.70 -21.52
C LEU A 72 10.96 -2.94 -22.05
N ARG A 73 11.42 -1.93 -21.32
CA ARG A 73 12.62 -1.17 -21.71
C ARG A 73 13.87 -2.05 -21.68
N ARG A 74 14.03 -2.90 -20.65
CA ARG A 74 15.16 -3.84 -20.56
C ARG A 74 15.14 -4.83 -21.70
N ALA A 75 13.98 -5.45 -21.98
CA ALA A 75 13.85 -6.39 -23.10
C ALA A 75 14.13 -5.73 -24.45
N ALA A 76 13.67 -4.48 -24.65
CA ALA A 76 13.95 -3.75 -25.89
C ALA A 76 15.45 -3.43 -26.06
N THR A 77 16.14 -2.98 -25.00
CA THR A 77 17.60 -2.74 -25.08
C THR A 77 18.38 -4.04 -25.30
N ALA A 78 17.93 -5.15 -24.68
CA ALA A 78 18.55 -6.46 -24.91
C ALA A 78 18.34 -6.96 -26.35
N ALA A 79 17.17 -6.71 -26.95
CA ALA A 79 16.92 -7.05 -28.35
C ALA A 79 17.85 -6.28 -29.30
N VAL A 80 18.06 -4.98 -29.06
CA VAL A 80 19.00 -4.16 -29.88
C VAL A 80 20.45 -4.67 -29.76
N LEU A 81 20.89 -4.96 -28.53
CA LEU A 81 22.21 -5.56 -28.28
C LEU A 81 22.36 -6.89 -29.03
N ALA A 82 21.37 -7.77 -28.93
CA ALA A 82 21.39 -9.09 -29.57
C ALA A 82 21.41 -9.01 -31.09
N GLU A 83 20.64 -8.10 -31.69
CA GLU A 83 20.59 -7.87 -33.11
C GLU A 83 21.94 -7.43 -33.64
N ARG A 84 22.61 -6.45 -33.00
CA ARG A 84 23.94 -5.97 -33.42
C ARG A 84 25.03 -7.02 -33.27
N ARG A 85 24.93 -7.89 -32.28
CA ARG A 85 25.91 -8.97 -32.03
C ARG A 85 25.56 -10.28 -32.70
N HIS A 86 24.47 -10.33 -33.47
CA HIS A 86 23.94 -11.55 -34.09
C HIS A 86 23.71 -12.69 -33.10
N GLY A 87 23.33 -12.35 -31.87
CA GLY A 87 23.06 -13.28 -30.78
C GLY A 87 21.62 -13.83 -30.85
N ALA A 88 21.40 -14.89 -31.61
CA ALA A 88 20.06 -15.42 -31.90
C ALA A 88 19.28 -15.84 -30.63
N GLU A 89 19.93 -16.48 -29.66
CA GLU A 89 19.28 -16.92 -28.41
C GLU A 89 18.87 -15.75 -27.53
N LEU A 90 19.74 -14.76 -27.34
CA LEU A 90 19.44 -13.55 -26.61
C LEU A 90 18.31 -12.75 -27.30
N TYR A 91 18.35 -12.68 -28.63
CA TYR A 91 17.30 -12.00 -29.40
C TYR A 91 15.94 -12.69 -29.22
N ALA A 92 15.90 -14.03 -29.30
CA ALA A 92 14.69 -14.80 -29.09
C ALA A 92 14.12 -14.59 -27.68
N ALA A 93 14.95 -14.66 -26.64
CA ALA A 93 14.54 -14.42 -25.26
C ALA A 93 14.02 -12.98 -25.06
N ALA A 94 14.69 -11.99 -25.64
CA ALA A 94 14.25 -10.59 -25.58
C ALA A 94 12.89 -10.37 -26.29
N ARG A 95 12.68 -11.01 -27.44
CA ARG A 95 11.40 -10.97 -28.17
C ARG A 95 10.26 -11.61 -27.37
N VAL A 96 10.51 -12.77 -26.76
CA VAL A 96 9.54 -13.44 -25.89
C VAL A 96 9.18 -12.52 -24.71
N ALA A 97 10.17 -11.90 -24.04
CA ALA A 97 9.93 -10.99 -22.92
C ALA A 97 9.11 -9.73 -23.31
N LEU A 98 9.21 -9.27 -24.57
CA LEU A 98 8.42 -8.14 -25.08
C LEU A 98 6.95 -8.51 -25.34
N GLU A 99 6.66 -9.74 -25.75
CA GLU A 99 5.36 -10.16 -26.30
C GLU A 99 4.56 -11.04 -25.34
N VAL A 100 5.20 -11.56 -24.29
CA VAL A 100 4.61 -12.51 -23.36
C VAL A 100 3.46 -11.93 -22.55
N ARG A 101 2.51 -12.79 -22.22
CA ARG A 101 1.37 -12.45 -21.36
C ARG A 101 1.83 -12.21 -19.91
N PRO A 102 1.04 -11.44 -19.12
CA PRO A 102 1.41 -11.12 -17.74
C PRO A 102 1.64 -12.34 -16.83
N ASP A 103 0.94 -13.45 -17.07
CA ASP A 103 1.03 -14.69 -16.30
C ASP A 103 2.33 -15.49 -16.57
N GLU A 104 2.94 -15.30 -17.72
CA GLU A 104 4.18 -15.97 -18.12
C GLU A 104 5.40 -15.04 -18.06
N ARG A 105 5.20 -13.79 -17.68
CA ARG A 105 6.23 -12.75 -17.73
C ARG A 105 7.43 -13.03 -16.82
N GLU A 106 7.20 -13.56 -15.62
CA GLU A 106 8.29 -13.91 -14.70
C GLU A 106 9.25 -14.92 -15.30
N ALA A 107 8.71 -15.95 -15.96
CA ALA A 107 9.51 -16.97 -16.62
C ALA A 107 10.33 -16.40 -17.80
N ALA A 108 9.71 -15.54 -18.60
CA ALA A 108 10.38 -14.90 -19.74
C ALA A 108 11.50 -13.95 -19.28
N GLU A 109 11.29 -13.18 -18.22
CA GLU A 109 12.31 -12.30 -17.66
C GLU A 109 13.47 -13.06 -17.02
N ASN A 110 13.19 -14.19 -16.38
CA ASN A 110 14.22 -15.07 -15.84
C ASN A 110 15.05 -15.69 -16.97
N ASP A 111 14.40 -16.08 -18.06
CA ASP A 111 15.12 -16.57 -19.25
C ASP A 111 16.00 -15.48 -19.86
N LEU A 112 15.46 -14.29 -20.08
CA LEU A 112 16.23 -13.13 -20.55
C LEU A 112 17.43 -12.84 -19.64
N THR A 113 17.26 -12.93 -18.33
CA THR A 113 18.35 -12.71 -17.36
C THR A 113 19.45 -13.77 -17.52
N ARG A 114 19.07 -15.04 -17.71
CA ARG A 114 20.05 -16.12 -17.97
C ARG A 114 20.83 -15.87 -19.27
N GLN A 115 20.14 -15.51 -20.34
CA GLN A 115 20.78 -15.24 -21.64
C GLN A 115 21.73 -14.04 -21.58
N LEU A 116 21.33 -12.96 -20.88
CA LEU A 116 22.20 -11.80 -20.67
C LEU A 116 23.44 -12.15 -19.84
N ARG A 117 23.32 -12.99 -18.83
CA ARG A 117 24.47 -13.46 -18.04
C ARG A 117 25.38 -14.40 -18.81
N ALA A 118 24.83 -15.20 -19.71
CA ALA A 118 25.59 -16.10 -20.56
C ALA A 118 26.30 -15.34 -21.72
N SER A 119 25.78 -14.18 -22.11
CA SER A 119 26.39 -13.37 -23.17
C SER A 119 27.65 -12.66 -22.64
N GLN A 120 28.69 -12.63 -23.48
CA GLN A 120 29.90 -11.85 -23.17
C GLN A 120 29.58 -10.36 -23.36
N LEU A 121 29.37 -9.68 -22.23
CA LEU A 121 29.09 -8.25 -22.23
C LEU A 121 30.40 -7.49 -22.35
N ASP A 122 30.55 -6.68 -23.41
CA ASP A 122 31.69 -5.82 -23.61
C ASP A 122 31.45 -4.47 -22.94
N PRO A 123 32.25 -4.08 -21.93
CA PRO A 123 32.06 -2.83 -21.21
C PRO A 123 32.14 -1.57 -22.08
N ASP A 124 32.90 -1.63 -23.17
CA ASP A 124 33.12 -0.48 -24.04
C ASP A 124 32.00 -0.32 -25.09
N ASP A 125 31.07 -1.25 -25.16
CA ASP A 125 29.95 -1.19 -26.08
C ASP A 125 28.78 -0.39 -25.46
N PRO A 126 28.29 0.69 -26.09
CA PRO A 126 27.21 1.53 -25.59
C PRO A 126 25.89 0.76 -25.46
N ASP A 127 25.65 -0.30 -26.25
CA ASP A 127 24.45 -1.11 -26.11
C ASP A 127 24.51 -2.00 -24.84
N THR A 128 25.70 -2.47 -24.49
CA THR A 128 25.96 -3.16 -23.22
C THR A 128 25.69 -2.23 -22.04
N GLU A 129 26.22 -0.99 -22.10
CA GLU A 129 25.95 0.00 -21.05
C GLU A 129 24.45 0.29 -20.91
N ALA A 130 23.73 0.42 -22.03
CA ALA A 130 22.28 0.66 -22.04
C ALA A 130 21.49 -0.48 -21.36
N VAL A 131 21.87 -1.75 -21.62
CA VAL A 131 21.24 -2.93 -21.00
C VAL A 131 21.54 -3.00 -19.49
N ILE A 132 22.79 -2.74 -19.09
CA ILE A 132 23.19 -2.70 -17.67
C ILE A 132 22.43 -1.59 -16.93
N ALA A 133 22.34 -0.38 -17.51
CA ALA A 133 21.59 0.72 -16.94
C ALA A 133 20.09 0.41 -16.84
N ALA A 134 19.49 -0.25 -17.83
CA ALA A 134 18.11 -0.68 -17.80
C ALA A 134 17.88 -1.74 -16.69
N SER A 135 18.79 -2.68 -16.54
CA SER A 135 18.75 -3.74 -15.51
C SER A 135 18.85 -3.16 -14.09
N ARG A 136 19.73 -2.19 -13.85
CA ARG A 136 19.83 -1.48 -12.57
C ARG A 136 18.53 -0.72 -12.23
N ARG A 137 17.93 -0.02 -13.22
CA ARG A 137 16.64 0.68 -13.01
C ARG A 137 15.51 -0.30 -12.71
N LEU A 138 15.51 -1.46 -13.36
CA LEU A 138 14.55 -2.53 -13.08
C LEU A 138 14.70 -3.06 -11.65
N ALA A 139 15.93 -3.30 -11.18
CA ALA A 139 16.19 -3.76 -9.80
C ALA A 139 15.62 -2.77 -8.77
N LEU A 140 15.84 -1.46 -8.96
CA LEU A 140 15.29 -0.42 -8.10
C LEU A 140 13.75 -0.39 -8.16
N ALA A 141 13.17 -0.46 -9.36
CA ALA A 141 11.71 -0.47 -9.53
C ALA A 141 11.07 -1.69 -8.87
N ARG A 142 11.70 -2.87 -8.96
CA ARG A 142 11.27 -4.10 -8.25
C ARG A 142 11.29 -3.91 -6.74
N GLN A 143 12.35 -3.33 -6.18
CA GLN A 143 12.44 -3.07 -4.75
C GLN A 143 11.30 -2.16 -4.28
N VAL A 144 11.08 -1.03 -4.97
CA VAL A 144 9.99 -0.09 -4.66
C VAL A 144 8.63 -0.77 -4.76
N HIS A 145 8.39 -1.54 -5.83
CA HIS A 145 7.14 -2.29 -6.00
C HIS A 145 6.91 -3.28 -4.84
N THR A 146 7.92 -4.07 -4.48
CA THR A 146 7.86 -5.06 -3.39
C THR A 146 7.51 -4.39 -2.06
N ASP A 147 8.11 -3.24 -1.75
CA ASP A 147 7.85 -2.50 -0.51
C ASP A 147 6.43 -1.93 -0.47
N LEU A 148 5.94 -1.40 -1.60
CA LEU A 148 4.57 -0.89 -1.71
C LEU A 148 3.53 -2.02 -1.62
N VAL A 149 3.77 -3.16 -2.24
CA VAL A 149 2.91 -4.36 -2.12
C VAL A 149 2.88 -4.85 -0.68
N ARG A 150 4.03 -4.92 -0.01
CA ARG A 150 4.12 -5.29 1.41
C ARG A 150 3.32 -4.31 2.29
N GLY A 151 3.46 -3.01 2.07
CA GLY A 151 2.70 -1.97 2.75
C GLY A 151 1.19 -2.10 2.54
N ALA A 152 0.75 -2.30 1.29
CA ALA A 152 -0.66 -2.47 0.93
C ALA A 152 -1.26 -3.75 1.55
N ARG A 153 -0.53 -4.87 1.53
CA ARG A 153 -0.94 -6.13 2.16
C ARG A 153 -1.05 -6.00 3.69
N SER A 154 -0.06 -5.36 4.32
CA SER A 154 -0.07 -5.11 5.78
C SER A 154 -1.25 -4.22 6.20
N ALA A 155 -1.58 -3.21 5.42
CA ALA A 155 -2.74 -2.35 5.67
C ALA A 155 -4.07 -3.13 5.59
N ARG A 156 -4.22 -4.02 4.61
CA ARG A 156 -5.39 -4.91 4.47
C ARG A 156 -5.49 -5.97 5.58
N GLY A 157 -4.37 -6.42 6.12
CA GLY A 157 -4.29 -7.42 7.18
C GLY A 157 -4.82 -6.95 8.53
N ARG A 158 -5.02 -5.65 8.74
CA ARG A 158 -5.52 -5.11 10.01
C ARG A 158 -6.93 -5.60 10.31
N PRO A 159 -7.23 -6.02 11.57
CA PRO A 159 -8.49 -6.66 11.91
C PRO A 159 -9.73 -5.79 11.62
N LEU A 160 -9.64 -4.48 11.83
CA LEU A 160 -10.69 -3.52 11.51
C LEU A 160 -10.99 -3.43 10.00
N VAL A 161 -9.95 -3.44 9.17
CA VAL A 161 -10.09 -3.41 7.70
C VAL A 161 -10.73 -4.71 7.21
N ARG A 162 -10.37 -5.85 7.80
CA ARG A 162 -10.98 -7.16 7.52
C ARG A 162 -12.44 -7.21 7.94
N LEU A 163 -12.77 -6.74 9.16
CA LEU A 163 -14.13 -6.73 9.71
C LEU A 163 -15.05 -5.88 8.83
N MET A 164 -14.60 -4.71 8.41
CA MET A 164 -15.35 -3.77 7.57
C MET A 164 -15.36 -4.14 6.09
N ARG A 165 -14.68 -5.24 5.70
CA ARG A 165 -14.56 -5.68 4.31
C ARG A 165 -14.02 -4.59 3.35
N MET A 166 -13.24 -3.64 3.87
CA MET A 166 -12.63 -2.58 3.07
C MET A 166 -11.65 -3.15 2.04
N GLY A 167 -11.74 -2.67 0.80
CA GLY A 167 -10.85 -3.11 -0.28
C GLY A 167 -11.18 -4.48 -0.90
N ARG A 168 -12.31 -5.13 -0.56
CA ARG A 168 -12.72 -6.41 -1.16
C ARG A 168 -13.00 -6.36 -2.66
N ARG A 169 -13.28 -5.18 -3.19
CA ARG A 169 -13.61 -4.97 -4.62
C ARG A 169 -12.38 -4.99 -5.53
N ARG A 170 -11.17 -4.90 -4.97
CA ARG A 170 -9.92 -4.92 -5.74
C ARG A 170 -9.15 -6.21 -5.48
N PRO A 171 -8.48 -6.79 -6.50
CA PRO A 171 -7.64 -7.97 -6.32
C PRO A 171 -6.50 -7.67 -5.31
N TRP A 172 -5.95 -8.72 -4.73
CA TRP A 172 -4.79 -8.59 -3.87
C TRP A 172 -3.58 -8.18 -4.70
N PRO A 173 -2.77 -7.20 -4.26
CA PRO A 173 -1.51 -6.90 -4.89
C PRO A 173 -0.63 -8.14 -4.89
N GLN A 174 -0.12 -8.52 -6.07
CA GLN A 174 0.74 -9.68 -6.23
C GLN A 174 2.20 -9.22 -6.14
N TYR A 175 3.06 -10.09 -5.61
CA TYR A 175 4.50 -9.92 -5.73
C TYR A 175 4.92 -10.33 -7.13
N PHE A 176 5.95 -9.69 -7.63
CA PHE A 176 6.61 -10.05 -8.87
C PHE A 176 7.95 -10.71 -8.51
N ASP A 177 8.03 -12.03 -8.72
CA ASP A 177 9.17 -12.82 -8.32
C ASP A 177 10.02 -13.19 -9.53
N ILE A 178 11.05 -12.40 -9.76
CA ILE A 178 12.06 -12.64 -10.79
C ILE A 178 13.42 -12.79 -10.13
N ASP A 179 14.32 -13.49 -10.80
CA ASP A 179 15.74 -13.53 -10.45
C ASP A 179 16.33 -12.11 -10.39
N ASP A 180 17.40 -11.95 -9.65
CA ASP A 180 18.07 -10.65 -9.57
C ASP A 180 18.46 -10.19 -10.98
N PRO A 181 17.86 -9.08 -11.48
CA PRO A 181 18.14 -8.57 -12.82
C PRO A 181 19.49 -7.84 -12.91
N THR A 182 20.22 -7.70 -11.81
CA THR A 182 21.48 -6.97 -11.76
C THR A 182 22.53 -7.70 -12.61
N LEU A 183 23.10 -6.99 -13.54
CA LEU A 183 24.26 -7.43 -14.29
C LEU A 183 25.51 -6.78 -13.68
N ALA A 184 26.67 -7.43 -13.79
CA ALA A 184 27.93 -6.86 -13.35
C ALA A 184 28.14 -5.46 -13.93
N ALA A 185 28.67 -4.55 -13.13
CA ALA A 185 29.02 -3.23 -13.64
C ALA A 185 30.19 -3.35 -14.63
N PRO A 186 30.34 -2.42 -15.59
CA PRO A 186 31.53 -2.37 -16.45
C PRO A 186 32.84 -2.40 -15.67
N GLU A 187 32.86 -1.72 -14.54
CA GLU A 187 34.01 -1.68 -13.62
C GLU A 187 34.32 -3.05 -13.01
N ASP A 188 33.29 -3.82 -12.64
CA ASP A 188 33.44 -5.18 -12.10
C ASP A 188 33.92 -6.15 -13.18
N ILE A 189 33.43 -5.98 -14.43
CA ILE A 189 33.86 -6.79 -15.59
C ILE A 189 35.33 -6.51 -15.94
N LEU A 190 35.78 -5.26 -15.84
CA LEU A 190 37.17 -4.87 -16.07
C LEU A 190 38.10 -5.37 -14.96
N ALA A 191 37.63 -5.42 -13.69
CA ALA A 191 38.41 -5.90 -12.58
C ALA A 191 38.66 -7.42 -12.60
N ASP A 192 37.75 -8.19 -13.23
CA ASP A 192 37.84 -9.65 -13.36
C ASP A 192 38.61 -10.11 -14.60
N ARG A 193 39.15 -9.19 -15.43
CA ARG A 193 40.04 -9.55 -16.55
C ARG A 193 41.37 -10.07 -15.97
N PRO A 194 41.75 -11.34 -16.21
CA PRO A 194 43.04 -11.84 -15.82
C PRO A 194 44.11 -10.98 -16.54
N GLY A 195 44.97 -10.36 -15.74
CA GLY A 195 46.01 -9.47 -16.25
C GLY A 195 46.79 -10.10 -17.39
N THR A 196 46.78 -9.46 -18.53
CA THR A 196 47.66 -9.75 -19.67
C THR A 196 49.07 -9.37 -19.38
#